data_5c8a2aaed12983937f0564344dac8612
#
_entry.id   5c8a2aaed12983937f0564344dac8612
#
_cell.length_a   1.000
_cell.length_b   1.000
_cell.length_c   1.000
_cell.angle_alpha   90.00
_cell.angle_beta   90.00
_cell.angle_gamma   90.00
#
_symmetry.space_group_name_H-M   'P 1'
#
loop_
_entity.id
_entity.type
_entity.pdbx_description
1 polymer ?
#
loop_
_entity_poly.entity_id
_entity_poly.type
_entity_poly.pdbx_seq_one_letter_code
_entity_poly.pdbx_strand_id
1 'polypeptide(L)'
;LCDEPTGALDTETSVQIMELLKEISKDRLIIMVTHNPELAMKYSTRIVRLLDGTIVDDSDPYTEEQLKKDIAEGTDKSGTATANGSAYNSGVSGQGTSISVSKTQRKKKPKTSMSFFTALSLSFNNLMTKKTRTILTAFAGSIGIIGIALILSISNGIQLYIDRVQRDTLSSYPIQLQSETVDISSMVSSMTDNGGSGETHEDMDKIYSNNIMSDMMNTMVAEVQSNNLKEFKHYIENGGSDIKDYASAIEYTYDIPVNIYKSDTSDKVTQLNPNTMFDAMYGGSSQSSMSGMSMYSNSSVWSQLFDNKEILESQYTVLAGHWPESYNEVVLVVNENNEIDDYTLYSIGLKDPDEITEMIKAMMSGKNYTLDNDETTYTFDEILNTTFKLILPTDVYSYNESKEIWEDKSDNDIFMKNVVNNGTDIKIAGIIKPSEEAVSTSLSRGIGYTKELTEYIINGVNDSAIAKAQLADEDTDIFTGVPFDNNKDTPITMDDVQA
;
A
#
# COMPACT_ATOMS: atom_id res chain seq x y z
N LEU A 1 34.93 -6.40 58.89
CA LEU A 1 35.15 -7.69 58.27
C LEU A 1 36.10 -7.49 57.08
N CYS A 2 37.21 -8.24 57.09
CA CYS A 2 38.23 -8.22 56.06
C CYS A 2 38.32 -9.62 55.43
N ASP A 3 38.19 -9.70 54.13
CA ASP A 3 38.31 -10.93 53.35
C ASP A 3 39.63 -10.86 52.59
N GLU A 4 40.53 -11.73 52.87
CA GLU A 4 41.92 -11.81 52.34
C GLU A 4 42.62 -10.45 52.15
N PRO A 5 42.78 -9.62 53.19
CA PRO A 5 43.30 -8.26 53.06
C PRO A 5 44.73 -8.19 52.53
N THR A 6 45.45 -9.31 52.51
CA THR A 6 46.83 -9.42 52.05
C THR A 6 47.03 -10.28 50.83
N GLY A 7 45.90 -10.83 50.21
CA GLY A 7 45.97 -11.85 49.14
C GLY A 7 46.59 -11.41 47.84
N ALA A 8 46.66 -10.10 47.56
CA ALA A 8 47.22 -9.55 46.32
C ALA A 8 48.41 -8.61 46.57
N LEU A 9 49.04 -8.67 47.73
CA LEU A 9 50.10 -7.73 48.17
C LEU A 9 51.41 -8.43 48.35
N ASP A 10 52.50 -7.69 48.16
CA ASP A 10 53.84 -8.12 48.53
C ASP A 10 53.99 -8.23 50.03
N THR A 11 55.02 -8.93 50.49
CA THR A 11 55.23 -9.26 51.91
C THR A 11 55.34 -8.01 52.75
N GLU A 12 56.02 -6.96 52.30
CA GLU A 12 56.23 -5.72 53.06
C GLU A 12 54.91 -4.95 53.21
N THR A 13 54.14 -4.77 52.15
CA THR A 13 52.84 -4.10 52.20
C THR A 13 51.82 -4.91 53.02
N SER A 14 51.87 -6.23 52.97
CA SER A 14 51.05 -7.12 53.79
C SER A 14 51.28 -6.89 55.30
N VAL A 15 52.55 -6.76 55.73
CA VAL A 15 52.90 -6.45 57.16
C VAL A 15 52.36 -5.06 57.56
N GLN A 16 52.51 -4.05 56.71
CA GLN A 16 52.01 -2.68 57.00
C GLN A 16 50.46 -2.68 57.17
N ILE A 17 49.73 -3.40 56.32
CA ILE A 17 48.29 -3.52 56.47
C ILE A 17 47.89 -4.26 57.72
N MET A 18 48.62 -5.32 58.09
CA MET A 18 48.35 -6.06 59.32
C MET A 18 48.63 -5.24 60.58
N GLU A 19 49.64 -4.37 60.56
CA GLU A 19 49.93 -3.44 61.67
C GLU A 19 48.79 -2.38 61.74
N LEU A 20 48.30 -1.84 60.62
CA LEU A 20 47.22 -0.92 60.64
C LEU A 20 45.90 -1.56 61.14
N LEU A 21 45.61 -2.80 60.75
CA LEU A 21 44.48 -3.55 61.27
C LEU A 21 44.60 -3.81 62.77
N LYS A 22 45.79 -4.11 63.26
CA LYS A 22 46.08 -4.28 64.73
C LYS A 22 45.87 -2.98 65.49
N GLU A 23 46.21 -1.84 64.92
CA GLU A 23 45.93 -0.53 65.50
C GLU A 23 44.44 -0.25 65.61
N ILE A 24 43.70 -0.48 64.54
CA ILE A 24 42.25 -0.31 64.51
C ILE A 24 41.54 -1.30 65.46
N SER A 25 42.12 -2.48 65.69
CA SER A 25 41.53 -3.49 66.56
C SER A 25 41.50 -3.08 68.06
N LYS A 26 42.20 -2.02 68.43
CA LYS A 26 42.15 -1.49 69.81
C LYS A 26 40.78 -0.93 70.18
N ASP A 27 40.07 -0.35 69.15
CA ASP A 27 38.79 0.31 69.34
C ASP A 27 37.62 -0.42 68.71
N ARG A 28 37.87 -1.42 67.83
CA ARG A 28 36.85 -2.10 67.04
C ARG A 28 37.16 -3.59 66.93
N LEU A 29 36.11 -4.41 66.92
CA LEU A 29 36.22 -5.82 66.59
C LEU A 29 36.54 -5.99 65.09
N ILE A 30 37.64 -6.63 64.74
CA ILE A 30 38.06 -7.00 63.45
C ILE A 30 37.88 -8.51 63.23
N ILE A 31 37.14 -8.93 62.29
CA ILE A 31 37.03 -10.30 61.81
C ILE A 31 37.71 -10.39 60.46
N MET A 32 38.70 -11.24 60.31
CA MET A 32 39.53 -11.42 59.15
C MET A 32 39.42 -12.86 58.66
N VAL A 33 39.17 -13.04 57.33
CA VAL A 33 39.33 -14.35 56.68
C VAL A 33 40.64 -14.31 55.91
N THR A 34 41.49 -15.32 56.13
CA THR A 34 42.78 -15.44 55.43
C THR A 34 43.20 -16.92 55.33
N HIS A 35 43.85 -17.22 54.19
CA HIS A 35 44.48 -18.52 53.98
C HIS A 35 45.99 -18.54 54.46
N ASN A 36 46.54 -17.43 54.95
CA ASN A 36 47.90 -17.32 55.41
C ASN A 36 47.99 -17.58 56.92
N PRO A 37 48.44 -18.77 57.40
CA PRO A 37 48.46 -19.15 58.79
C PRO A 37 49.48 -18.34 59.59
N GLU A 38 50.57 -17.89 58.99
CA GLU A 38 51.61 -17.13 59.69
C GLU A 38 51.13 -15.75 60.12
N LEU A 39 50.41 -15.06 59.20
CA LEU A 39 49.83 -13.76 59.53
C LEU A 39 48.69 -13.91 60.55
N ALA A 40 47.89 -14.96 60.47
CA ALA A 40 46.83 -15.23 61.41
C ALA A 40 47.40 -15.46 62.82
N MET A 41 48.43 -16.29 62.95
CA MET A 41 49.06 -16.57 64.24
C MET A 41 49.76 -15.34 64.88
N LYS A 42 50.37 -14.47 64.07
CA LYS A 42 51.10 -13.30 64.53
C LYS A 42 50.21 -12.14 64.98
N TYR A 43 49.08 -11.94 64.34
CA TYR A 43 48.28 -10.73 64.51
C TYR A 43 46.90 -10.94 65.14
N SER A 44 46.34 -12.18 65.16
CA SER A 44 45.04 -12.48 65.74
C SER A 44 45.03 -12.83 67.15
N THR A 45 44.03 -12.45 67.92
CA THR A 45 43.81 -12.82 69.33
C THR A 45 43.07 -14.15 69.47
N ARG A 46 42.22 -14.50 68.46
CA ARG A 46 41.50 -15.76 68.37
C ARG A 46 41.53 -16.25 66.95
N ILE A 47 41.73 -17.53 66.73
CA ILE A 47 41.78 -18.17 65.42
C ILE A 47 40.77 -19.30 65.39
N VAL A 48 39.83 -19.23 64.45
CA VAL A 48 38.87 -20.28 64.18
C VAL A 48 39.24 -20.91 62.88
N ARG A 49 39.52 -22.21 62.83
CA ARG A 49 39.84 -22.95 61.61
C ARG A 49 38.61 -23.61 61.06
N LEU A 50 38.35 -23.36 59.81
CA LEU A 50 37.22 -23.92 59.04
C LEU A 50 37.73 -24.88 57.98
N LEU A 51 37.12 -26.06 57.90
CA LEU A 51 37.31 -27.02 56.81
C LEU A 51 35.98 -27.49 56.36
N ASP A 52 35.70 -27.36 55.03
CA ASP A 52 34.44 -27.75 54.38
C ASP A 52 33.18 -27.18 55.07
N GLY A 53 33.27 -25.95 55.54
CA GLY A 53 32.17 -25.25 56.20
C GLY A 53 31.95 -25.64 57.69
N THR A 54 32.79 -26.51 58.25
CA THR A 54 32.76 -26.92 59.68
C THR A 54 33.92 -26.33 60.43
N ILE A 55 33.71 -25.98 61.73
CA ILE A 55 34.76 -25.53 62.61
C ILE A 55 35.55 -26.77 63.07
N VAL A 56 36.81 -26.80 62.71
CA VAL A 56 37.71 -27.91 63.04
C VAL A 56 38.53 -27.59 64.28
N ASP A 57 38.87 -26.34 64.50
CA ASP A 57 39.69 -25.90 65.62
C ASP A 57 39.34 -24.44 65.98
N ASP A 58 39.39 -24.14 67.30
CA ASP A 58 39.13 -22.79 67.80
C ASP A 58 40.13 -22.58 68.99
N SER A 59 41.01 -21.60 68.86
CA SER A 59 42.06 -21.31 69.78
C SER A 59 41.58 -20.78 71.15
N ASP A 60 40.37 -20.28 71.25
CA ASP A 60 39.75 -19.77 72.47
C ASP A 60 38.20 -20.01 72.38
N PRO A 61 37.81 -21.30 72.58
CA PRO A 61 36.38 -21.67 72.44
C PRO A 61 35.57 -21.10 73.59
N TYR A 62 34.44 -20.50 73.26
CA TYR A 62 33.56 -19.92 74.29
C TYR A 62 32.80 -21.02 75.03
N THR A 63 32.96 -21.10 76.30
CA THR A 63 32.31 -22.15 77.12
C THR A 63 30.89 -21.75 77.50
N GLU A 64 30.01 -22.76 77.73
CA GLU A 64 28.62 -22.49 78.14
C GLU A 64 28.52 -21.69 79.44
N GLU A 65 29.46 -21.82 80.29
CA GLU A 65 29.53 -21.09 81.61
C GLU A 65 29.83 -19.60 81.35
N GLN A 66 30.73 -19.29 80.45
CA GLN A 66 31.03 -17.91 80.01
C GLN A 66 29.85 -17.29 79.34
N LEU A 67 29.13 -18.04 78.48
CA LEU A 67 27.92 -17.57 77.80
C LEU A 67 26.81 -17.22 78.80
N LYS A 68 26.64 -18.07 79.86
CA LYS A 68 25.61 -17.81 80.87
C LYS A 68 26.04 -16.61 81.79
N LYS A 69 27.29 -16.38 82.03
CA LYS A 69 27.78 -15.23 82.80
C LYS A 69 27.61 -13.93 82.00
N ASP A 70 27.94 -13.90 80.76
CA ASP A 70 27.80 -12.71 79.91
C ASP A 70 26.34 -12.36 79.61
N ILE A 71 25.45 -13.35 79.53
CA ILE A 71 24.04 -13.13 79.48
C ILE A 71 23.48 -12.55 80.75
N ALA A 72 24.03 -12.97 81.92
CA ALA A 72 23.61 -12.47 83.24
C ALA A 72 24.15 -11.04 83.49
N GLU A 73 25.36 -10.73 83.07
CA GLU A 73 25.96 -9.40 83.19
C GLU A 73 25.47 -8.41 82.09
N GLY A 74 24.93 -8.92 80.98
CA GLY A 74 24.47 -8.12 79.82
C GLY A 74 23.09 -7.47 79.99
N THR A 75 22.46 -7.61 81.20
CA THR A 75 21.12 -7.01 81.40
C THR A 75 21.14 -5.54 81.80
N ASP A 76 22.28 -4.90 81.95
CA ASP A 76 22.32 -3.52 82.47
C ASP A 76 23.10 -2.48 81.65
N LYS A 77 23.36 -2.72 80.41
CA LYS A 77 23.77 -1.61 79.46
C LYS A 77 23.13 -1.71 78.11
N SER A 78 22.07 -0.96 78.00
CA SER A 78 21.47 -0.54 76.79
C SER A 78 22.49 -0.02 75.77
N GLY A 79 22.72 -0.72 74.70
CA GLY A 79 23.55 -0.29 73.57
C GLY A 79 23.38 -1.20 72.37
N THR A 80 22.41 -0.87 71.57
CA THR A 80 22.13 -1.30 70.22
C THR A 80 23.23 -2.05 69.46
N ALA A 81 23.08 -3.37 69.34
CA ALA A 81 23.68 -4.10 68.23
C ALA A 81 22.69 -5.14 67.67
N THR A 82 22.17 -4.90 66.53
CA THR A 82 21.32 -5.79 65.82
C THR A 82 22.12 -6.89 65.13
N ALA A 83 22.06 -8.09 65.66
CA ALA A 83 22.53 -9.28 64.96
C ALA A 83 21.36 -10.04 64.42
N ASN A 84 21.19 -10.05 63.07
CA ASN A 84 20.32 -10.99 62.36
C ASN A 84 21.03 -12.33 62.23
N GLY A 85 20.80 -13.23 63.17
CA GLY A 85 21.23 -14.63 63.09
C GLY A 85 20.16 -15.44 62.38
N SER A 86 20.52 -15.93 61.18
CA SER A 86 19.76 -16.97 60.49
C SER A 86 19.96 -18.31 61.25
N ALA A 87 18.92 -18.80 61.87
CA ALA A 87 18.97 -20.10 62.57
C ALA A 87 18.83 -21.23 61.53
N TYR A 88 19.87 -22.02 61.42
CA TYR A 88 19.82 -23.36 60.84
C TYR A 88 19.18 -24.33 61.82
N ASN A 89 18.12 -24.98 61.38
CA ASN A 89 17.38 -25.99 62.12
C ASN A 89 18.03 -27.35 61.89
N SER A 90 18.69 -27.88 62.86
CA SER A 90 19.08 -29.31 62.95
C SER A 90 18.25 -29.96 64.05
N GLY A 91 17.39 -30.88 63.65
CA GLY A 91 16.49 -31.57 64.55
C GLY A 91 17.22 -32.56 65.49
N VAL A 92 16.96 -32.49 66.78
CA VAL A 92 16.95 -33.61 67.66
C VAL A 92 15.72 -33.52 68.56
N SER A 93 14.96 -34.59 68.60
CA SER A 93 13.78 -34.83 69.40
C SER A 93 14.13 -34.93 70.92
N GLY A 94 13.32 -34.30 71.75
CA GLY A 94 13.40 -34.48 73.22
C GLY A 94 12.29 -33.69 73.92
N GLN A 95 11.43 -34.38 74.56
CA GLN A 95 10.23 -34.04 75.32
C GLN A 95 10.28 -32.80 76.20
N GLY A 96 9.23 -32.03 76.08
CA GLY A 96 8.34 -31.51 77.11
C GLY A 96 8.86 -30.56 78.15
N THR A 97 8.38 -29.33 78.09
CA THR A 97 7.70 -28.66 79.22
C THR A 97 7.14 -27.30 78.72
N SER A 98 5.83 -27.15 78.82
CA SER A 98 5.08 -25.95 78.47
C SER A 98 5.32 -24.85 79.51
N ILE A 99 5.88 -23.72 79.07
CA ILE A 99 5.85 -22.47 79.86
C ILE A 99 5.12 -21.43 78.94
N SER A 100 3.97 -21.01 79.44
CA SER A 100 3.16 -19.95 78.89
C SER A 100 3.85 -18.60 79.02
N VAL A 101 4.26 -17.98 77.90
CA VAL A 101 4.76 -16.61 77.86
C VAL A 101 3.73 -15.72 77.22
N SER A 102 3.29 -14.73 78.00
CA SER A 102 2.31 -13.69 77.65
C SER A 102 2.74 -12.94 76.39
N LYS A 103 1.77 -12.72 75.46
CA LYS A 103 1.92 -11.92 74.25
C LYS A 103 2.18 -10.45 74.59
N THR A 104 3.42 -10.01 74.53
CA THR A 104 3.74 -8.58 74.47
C THR A 104 3.72 -8.17 73.01
N GLN A 105 2.90 -7.18 72.64
CA GLN A 105 2.77 -6.62 71.28
C GLN A 105 4.14 -6.10 70.78
N ARG A 106 4.73 -6.77 69.79
CA ARG A 106 5.90 -6.27 69.08
C ARG A 106 5.51 -5.11 68.16
N LYS A 107 5.89 -3.90 68.50
CA LYS A 107 5.92 -2.76 67.55
C LYS A 107 6.75 -3.15 66.34
N LYS A 108 6.17 -3.11 65.14
CA LYS A 108 6.89 -3.30 63.86
C LYS A 108 7.98 -2.24 63.73
N LYS A 109 9.24 -2.67 63.69
CA LYS A 109 10.37 -1.78 63.35
C LYS A 109 10.24 -1.37 61.89
N PRO A 110 10.48 -0.09 61.52
CA PRO A 110 10.46 0.35 60.14
C PRO A 110 11.52 -0.41 59.36
N LYS A 111 11.10 -0.98 58.21
CA LYS A 111 12.04 -1.55 57.24
C LYS A 111 12.83 -0.38 56.65
N THR A 112 14.13 -0.32 56.94
CA THR A 112 15.04 0.59 56.26
C THR A 112 15.20 0.10 54.82
N SER A 113 14.30 0.53 53.90
CA SER A 113 14.51 0.34 52.48
C SER A 113 15.21 1.55 51.92
N MET A 114 16.30 1.31 51.23
CA MET A 114 17.02 2.36 50.51
C MET A 114 16.09 2.92 49.42
N SER A 115 15.97 4.23 49.34
CA SER A 115 15.18 4.85 48.27
C SER A 115 15.74 4.43 46.90
N PHE A 116 14.85 4.16 45.94
CA PHE A 116 15.23 3.80 44.57
C PHE A 116 16.23 4.82 43.99
N PHE A 117 16.00 6.10 44.19
CA PHE A 117 16.89 7.16 43.70
C PHE A 117 18.27 7.14 44.38
N THR A 118 18.34 6.80 45.66
CA THR A 118 19.60 6.66 46.37
C THR A 118 20.38 5.44 45.87
N ALA A 119 19.71 4.32 45.64
CA ALA A 119 20.31 3.13 45.05
C ALA A 119 20.81 3.39 43.62
N LEU A 120 20.03 4.11 42.82
CA LEU A 120 20.41 4.50 41.46
C LEU A 120 21.63 5.44 41.45
N SER A 121 21.63 6.46 42.33
CA SER A 121 22.75 7.39 42.47
C SER A 121 24.04 6.70 42.91
N LEU A 122 23.94 5.77 43.86
CA LEU A 122 25.10 4.98 44.33
C LEU A 122 25.63 4.07 43.21
N SER A 123 24.73 3.43 42.46
CA SER A 123 25.07 2.60 41.29
C SER A 123 25.76 3.44 40.21
N PHE A 124 25.21 4.61 39.92
CA PHE A 124 25.81 5.54 38.96
C PHE A 124 27.20 6.02 39.37
N ASN A 125 27.38 6.41 40.63
CA ASN A 125 28.68 6.79 41.17
C ASN A 125 29.69 5.65 41.06
N ASN A 126 29.29 4.41 41.36
CA ASN A 126 30.14 3.24 41.20
C ASN A 126 30.56 2.99 39.75
N LEU A 127 29.63 3.21 38.77
CA LEU A 127 29.94 3.14 37.34
C LEU A 127 30.93 4.25 36.95
N MET A 128 30.83 5.44 37.54
CA MET A 128 31.68 6.59 37.25
C MET A 128 33.08 6.48 37.82
N THR A 129 33.32 5.63 38.83
CA THR A 129 34.66 5.42 39.38
C THR A 129 35.62 4.71 38.41
N LYS A 130 35.08 3.88 37.49
CA LYS A 130 35.86 3.16 36.46
C LYS A 130 35.38 3.54 35.04
N LYS A 131 35.38 4.82 34.74
CA LYS A 131 34.83 5.41 33.52
C LYS A 131 35.25 4.69 32.24
N THR A 132 36.54 4.45 32.06
CA THR A 132 37.07 3.84 30.83
C THR A 132 36.54 2.42 30.61
N ARG A 133 36.49 1.60 31.63
CA ARG A 133 35.97 0.22 31.52
C ARG A 133 34.47 0.22 31.24
N THR A 134 33.72 1.07 31.96
CA THR A 134 32.28 1.18 31.80
C THR A 134 31.89 1.67 30.38
N ILE A 135 32.62 2.69 29.89
CA ILE A 135 32.42 3.19 28.50
C ILE A 135 32.73 2.10 27.46
N LEU A 136 33.86 1.38 27.65
CA LEU A 136 34.28 0.35 26.71
C LEU A 136 33.28 -0.82 26.63
N THR A 137 32.79 -1.28 27.79
CA THR A 137 31.76 -2.35 27.86
C THR A 137 30.41 -1.89 27.36
N ALA A 138 29.99 -0.66 27.64
CA ALA A 138 28.76 -0.09 27.10
C ALA A 138 28.84 0.08 25.57
N PHE A 139 29.98 0.54 25.07
CA PHE A 139 30.23 0.69 23.64
C PHE A 139 30.21 -0.67 22.92
N ALA A 140 30.90 -1.68 23.49
CA ALA A 140 30.88 -3.03 22.91
C ALA A 140 29.46 -3.64 22.88
N GLY A 141 28.67 -3.43 23.95
CA GLY A 141 27.28 -3.87 24.00
C GLY A 141 26.37 -3.10 23.05
N SER A 142 26.58 -1.78 22.90
CA SER A 142 25.77 -0.94 22.03
C SER A 142 25.97 -1.26 20.54
N ILE A 143 27.17 -1.68 20.13
CA ILE A 143 27.42 -2.10 18.73
C ILE A 143 26.47 -3.23 18.30
N GLY A 144 26.29 -4.22 19.17
CA GLY A 144 25.37 -5.34 18.90
C GLY A 144 23.92 -4.88 18.74
N ILE A 145 23.45 -4.00 19.65
CA ILE A 145 22.09 -3.46 19.63
C ILE A 145 21.87 -2.57 18.40
N ILE A 146 22.84 -1.70 18.10
CA ILE A 146 22.80 -0.84 16.90
C ILE A 146 22.78 -1.69 15.63
N GLY A 147 23.60 -2.75 15.56
CA GLY A 147 23.62 -3.67 14.41
C GLY A 147 22.27 -4.34 14.19
N ILE A 148 21.67 -4.88 15.24
CA ILE A 148 20.34 -5.49 15.16
C ILE A 148 19.26 -4.45 14.77
N ALA A 149 19.29 -3.27 15.40
CA ALA A 149 18.36 -2.19 15.10
C ALA A 149 18.47 -1.72 13.63
N LEU A 150 19.69 -1.59 13.09
CA LEU A 150 19.92 -1.24 11.71
C LEU A 150 19.39 -2.31 10.76
N ILE A 151 19.68 -3.59 11.03
CA ILE A 151 19.20 -4.70 10.20
C ILE A 151 17.66 -4.73 10.19
N LEU A 152 17.02 -4.62 11.36
CA LEU A 152 15.56 -4.61 11.45
C LEU A 152 14.95 -3.38 10.78
N SER A 153 15.56 -2.21 10.93
CA SER A 153 15.10 -0.98 10.28
C SER A 153 15.20 -1.06 8.77
N ILE A 154 16.33 -1.53 8.23
CA ILE A 154 16.53 -1.72 6.80
C ILE A 154 15.57 -2.80 6.27
N SER A 155 15.45 -3.93 6.97
CA SER A 155 14.53 -5.01 6.57
C SER A 155 13.07 -4.53 6.51
N ASN A 156 12.61 -3.80 7.52
CA ASN A 156 11.28 -3.23 7.54
C ASN A 156 11.09 -2.16 6.45
N GLY A 157 12.10 -1.32 6.22
CA GLY A 157 12.07 -0.32 5.15
C GLY A 157 11.99 -0.95 3.76
N ILE A 158 12.76 -2.01 3.51
CA ILE A 158 12.70 -2.78 2.26
C ILE A 158 11.35 -3.45 2.09
N GLN A 159 10.78 -4.04 3.15
CA GLN A 159 9.47 -4.68 3.08
C GLN A 159 8.38 -3.66 2.72
N LEU A 160 8.34 -2.51 3.39
CA LEU A 160 7.41 -1.43 3.07
C LEU A 160 7.56 -0.92 1.63
N TYR A 161 8.81 -0.84 1.14
CA TYR A 161 9.07 -0.44 -0.24
C TYR A 161 8.57 -1.49 -1.24
N ILE A 162 8.83 -2.79 -0.99
CA ILE A 162 8.34 -3.89 -1.84
C ILE A 162 6.80 -3.89 -1.86
N ASP A 163 6.15 -3.78 -0.70
CA ASP A 163 4.69 -3.77 -0.60
C ASP A 163 4.09 -2.58 -1.37
N ARG A 164 4.75 -1.42 -1.34
CA ARG A 164 4.35 -0.24 -2.12
C ARG A 164 4.51 -0.50 -3.63
N VAL A 165 5.69 -0.94 -4.07
CA VAL A 165 5.96 -1.24 -5.48
C VAL A 165 4.97 -2.28 -6.02
N GLN A 166 4.68 -3.33 -5.26
CA GLN A 166 3.71 -4.34 -5.66
C GLN A 166 2.30 -3.74 -5.81
N ARG A 167 1.86 -2.94 -4.85
CA ARG A 167 0.53 -2.31 -4.88
C ARG A 167 0.39 -1.37 -6.08
N ASP A 168 1.36 -0.50 -6.28
CA ASP A 168 1.34 0.48 -7.37
C ASP A 168 1.41 -0.21 -8.73
N THR A 169 2.26 -1.24 -8.87
CA THR A 169 2.37 -2.02 -10.12
C THR A 169 1.08 -2.77 -10.41
N LEU A 170 0.50 -3.46 -9.42
CA LEU A 170 -0.74 -4.23 -9.62
C LEU A 170 -1.94 -3.33 -9.95
N SER A 171 -1.99 -2.12 -9.37
CA SER A 171 -3.06 -1.16 -9.69
C SER A 171 -2.89 -0.51 -11.07
N SER A 172 -1.66 -0.41 -11.57
CA SER A 172 -1.39 0.15 -12.90
C SER A 172 -1.55 -0.88 -14.03
N TYR A 173 -1.34 -2.16 -13.71
CA TYR A 173 -1.50 -3.27 -14.65
C TYR A 173 -2.49 -4.30 -14.09
N PRO A 174 -3.79 -3.94 -14.00
CA PRO A 174 -4.80 -4.84 -13.48
C PRO A 174 -5.00 -6.02 -14.42
N ILE A 175 -5.44 -7.15 -13.87
CA ILE A 175 -5.92 -8.28 -14.67
C ILE A 175 -7.25 -7.86 -15.29
N GLN A 176 -7.30 -7.81 -16.61
CA GLN A 176 -8.50 -7.45 -17.36
C GLN A 176 -9.16 -8.68 -17.96
N LEU A 177 -10.45 -8.80 -17.76
CA LEU A 177 -11.30 -9.78 -18.41
C LEU A 177 -12.27 -9.03 -19.33
N GLN A 178 -12.22 -9.33 -20.61
CA GLN A 178 -13.04 -8.66 -21.61
C GLN A 178 -14.18 -9.57 -22.06
N SER A 179 -15.26 -8.96 -22.56
CA SER A 179 -16.41 -9.69 -23.09
C SER A 179 -16.03 -10.51 -24.32
N GLU A 180 -15.13 -9.98 -25.14
CA GLU A 180 -14.62 -10.64 -26.34
C GLU A 180 -13.10 -10.69 -26.31
N THR A 181 -12.52 -11.82 -26.68
CA THR A 181 -11.07 -12.03 -26.68
C THR A 181 -10.66 -12.58 -28.04
N VAL A 182 -9.71 -11.93 -28.69
CA VAL A 182 -9.05 -12.45 -29.89
C VAL A 182 -7.77 -13.17 -29.47
N ASP A 183 -7.57 -14.40 -29.90
CA ASP A 183 -6.33 -15.12 -29.66
C ASP A 183 -5.18 -14.58 -30.53
N ILE A 184 -4.44 -13.63 -29.96
CA ILE A 184 -3.29 -13.02 -30.63
C ILE A 184 -2.18 -14.04 -30.89
N SER A 185 -2.08 -15.12 -30.10
CA SER A 185 -1.03 -16.12 -30.28
C SER A 185 -1.23 -16.92 -31.58
N SER A 186 -2.46 -17.25 -31.93
CA SER A 186 -2.78 -17.92 -33.20
C SER A 186 -2.53 -16.96 -34.38
N MET A 187 -2.83 -15.67 -34.22
CA MET A 187 -2.56 -14.63 -35.22
C MET A 187 -1.04 -14.46 -35.44
N VAL A 188 -0.24 -14.40 -34.36
CA VAL A 188 1.22 -14.33 -34.45
C VAL A 188 1.79 -15.62 -35.04
N SER A 189 1.26 -16.79 -34.69
CA SER A 189 1.67 -18.08 -35.27
C SER A 189 1.40 -18.13 -36.77
N SER A 190 0.21 -17.70 -37.23
CA SER A 190 -0.12 -17.66 -38.65
C SER A 190 0.74 -16.67 -39.42
N MET A 191 1.13 -15.54 -38.81
CA MET A 191 2.11 -14.61 -39.39
C MET A 191 3.54 -15.19 -39.46
N THR A 192 3.94 -15.98 -38.45
CA THR A 192 5.29 -16.54 -38.37
C THR A 192 5.42 -17.77 -39.25
N ASP A 193 4.42 -18.62 -39.28
CA ASP A 193 4.40 -19.82 -40.13
C ASP A 193 4.29 -19.49 -41.63
N ASN A 194 3.53 -18.45 -41.97
CA ASN A 194 3.34 -18.05 -43.37
C ASN A 194 4.39 -17.03 -43.88
N GLY A 195 5.17 -16.40 -42.99
CA GLY A 195 6.15 -15.35 -43.35
C GLY A 195 7.53 -15.86 -43.76
N GLY A 196 7.84 -17.15 -43.60
CA GLY A 196 9.20 -17.61 -43.78
C GLY A 196 9.47 -18.96 -44.46
N SER A 197 8.47 -19.82 -44.59
CA SER A 197 8.66 -21.11 -45.24
C SER A 197 7.37 -21.52 -45.99
N GLY A 198 7.21 -20.99 -47.17
CA GLY A 198 6.25 -21.57 -48.12
C GLY A 198 6.50 -23.06 -48.23
N GLU A 199 5.43 -23.88 -48.33
CA GLU A 199 5.55 -25.30 -48.63
C GLU A 199 6.45 -25.48 -49.84
N THR A 200 7.40 -26.41 -49.74
CA THR A 200 8.25 -26.74 -50.88
C THR A 200 7.38 -27.57 -51.84
N HIS A 201 7.00 -26.96 -52.93
CA HIS A 201 6.22 -27.63 -53.97
C HIS A 201 7.13 -28.51 -54.85
N GLU A 202 6.62 -29.70 -55.20
CA GLU A 202 7.35 -30.66 -56.06
C GLU A 202 7.56 -30.13 -57.46
N ASP A 203 6.66 -29.29 -57.99
CA ASP A 203 6.68 -28.73 -59.34
C ASP A 203 7.02 -27.24 -59.28
N MET A 204 8.26 -26.87 -59.44
CA MET A 204 8.77 -25.49 -59.41
C MET A 204 8.51 -24.70 -60.70
N ASP A 205 7.93 -25.32 -61.73
CA ASP A 205 7.58 -24.66 -62.99
C ASP A 205 6.22 -23.92 -62.93
N LYS A 206 5.58 -23.92 -61.78
CA LYS A 206 4.30 -23.26 -61.56
C LYS A 206 4.38 -22.19 -60.46
N ILE A 207 3.49 -21.21 -60.54
CA ILE A 207 3.28 -20.22 -59.49
C ILE A 207 2.15 -20.70 -58.61
N TYR A 208 2.40 -20.84 -57.35
CA TYR A 208 1.39 -21.24 -56.35
C TYR A 208 0.87 -20.02 -55.61
N SER A 209 -0.41 -20.03 -55.35
CA SER A 209 -1.06 -18.98 -54.56
C SER A 209 -0.80 -19.23 -53.08
N ASN A 210 -0.29 -18.21 -52.37
CA ASN A 210 -0.20 -18.23 -50.92
C ASN A 210 -1.32 -17.30 -50.39
N ASN A 211 -2.26 -17.89 -49.63
CA ASN A 211 -3.48 -17.21 -49.19
C ASN A 211 -3.33 -16.52 -47.82
N ILE A 212 -2.13 -15.98 -47.49
CA ILE A 212 -1.83 -15.36 -46.20
C ILE A 212 -2.92 -14.37 -45.75
N MET A 213 -3.42 -13.57 -46.65
CA MET A 213 -4.47 -12.58 -46.35
C MET A 213 -5.81 -13.25 -45.97
N SER A 214 -6.19 -14.30 -46.71
CA SER A 214 -7.40 -15.05 -46.44
C SER A 214 -7.32 -15.82 -45.15
N ASP A 215 -6.18 -16.41 -44.87
CA ASP A 215 -5.93 -17.15 -43.63
C ASP A 215 -5.89 -16.22 -42.41
N MET A 216 -5.28 -15.05 -42.56
CA MET A 216 -5.31 -14.01 -41.54
C MET A 216 -6.71 -13.50 -41.27
N MET A 217 -7.53 -13.22 -42.34
CA MET A 217 -8.93 -12.82 -42.20
C MET A 217 -9.77 -13.92 -41.57
N ASN A 218 -9.60 -15.16 -41.98
CA ASN A 218 -10.32 -16.30 -41.40
C ASN A 218 -9.95 -16.51 -39.91
N THR A 219 -8.69 -16.33 -39.54
CA THR A 219 -8.27 -16.40 -38.16
C THR A 219 -8.87 -15.28 -37.33
N MET A 220 -8.93 -14.05 -37.86
CA MET A 220 -9.53 -12.91 -37.14
C MET A 220 -11.06 -13.10 -36.94
N VAL A 221 -11.75 -13.74 -37.87
CA VAL A 221 -13.20 -13.95 -37.77
C VAL A 221 -13.55 -15.22 -36.98
N ALA A 222 -12.72 -16.25 -37.04
CA ALA A 222 -13.03 -17.57 -36.48
C ALA A 222 -12.75 -17.72 -35.00
N GLU A 223 -11.93 -16.84 -34.38
CA GLU A 223 -11.43 -17.03 -33.02
C GLU A 223 -11.82 -15.93 -32.03
N VAL A 224 -12.88 -15.17 -32.31
CA VAL A 224 -13.48 -14.30 -31.29
C VAL A 224 -14.21 -15.17 -30.27
N GLN A 225 -13.61 -15.32 -29.10
CA GLN A 225 -14.25 -16.01 -27.99
C GLN A 225 -14.99 -15.01 -27.11
N SER A 226 -16.26 -15.29 -26.83
CA SER A 226 -17.05 -14.47 -25.92
C SER A 226 -17.04 -15.01 -24.50
N ASN A 227 -16.79 -14.15 -23.53
CA ASN A 227 -16.83 -14.45 -22.11
C ASN A 227 -18.19 -14.07 -21.52
N ASN A 228 -18.79 -14.95 -20.73
CA ASN A 228 -20.03 -14.64 -20.03
C ASN A 228 -19.73 -13.80 -18.76
N LEU A 229 -19.39 -12.53 -18.95
CA LEU A 229 -19.04 -11.61 -17.86
C LEU A 229 -20.23 -11.35 -16.93
N LYS A 230 -21.47 -11.46 -17.40
CA LYS A 230 -22.68 -11.28 -16.59
C LYS A 230 -22.77 -12.34 -15.48
N GLU A 231 -22.61 -13.62 -15.86
CA GLU A 231 -22.61 -14.73 -14.90
C GLU A 231 -21.37 -14.68 -14.00
N PHE A 232 -20.22 -14.28 -14.54
CA PHE A 232 -18.99 -14.15 -13.77
C PHE A 232 -19.10 -13.04 -12.71
N LYS A 233 -19.66 -11.88 -13.07
CA LYS A 233 -19.97 -10.81 -12.11
C LYS A 233 -20.89 -11.31 -11.01
N HIS A 234 -21.98 -11.97 -11.39
CA HIS A 234 -22.93 -12.55 -10.43
C HIS A 234 -22.25 -13.55 -9.48
N TYR A 235 -21.34 -14.40 -10.00
CA TYR A 235 -20.57 -15.36 -9.21
C TYR A 235 -19.67 -14.66 -8.18
N ILE A 236 -18.94 -13.63 -8.58
CA ILE A 236 -18.06 -12.86 -7.68
C ILE A 236 -18.88 -12.13 -6.61
N GLU A 237 -19.99 -11.50 -6.99
CA GLU A 237 -20.77 -10.66 -6.08
C GLU A 237 -21.54 -11.47 -5.03
N ASN A 238 -22.00 -12.66 -5.39
CA ASN A 238 -22.83 -13.52 -4.53
C ASN A 238 -22.07 -14.59 -3.75
N GLY A 239 -20.77 -14.41 -3.53
CA GLY A 239 -19.97 -15.25 -2.65
C GLY A 239 -19.54 -16.59 -3.25
N GLY A 240 -19.56 -16.72 -4.58
CA GLY A 240 -19.04 -17.90 -5.29
C GLY A 240 -17.52 -18.01 -5.29
N SER A 241 -16.80 -16.97 -4.83
CA SER A 241 -15.35 -16.90 -4.86
C SER A 241 -14.79 -16.08 -3.70
N ASP A 242 -13.62 -16.47 -3.21
CA ASP A 242 -12.84 -15.74 -2.19
C ASP A 242 -11.97 -14.63 -2.80
N ILE A 243 -12.16 -14.30 -4.09
CA ILE A 243 -11.30 -13.35 -4.82
C ILE A 243 -11.31 -11.96 -4.17
N LYS A 244 -12.43 -11.59 -3.53
CA LYS A 244 -12.55 -10.30 -2.80
C LYS A 244 -11.58 -10.18 -1.64
N ASP A 245 -11.13 -11.30 -1.06
CA ASP A 245 -10.18 -11.31 0.05
C ASP A 245 -8.73 -11.10 -0.41
N TYR A 246 -8.46 -11.30 -1.70
CA TYR A 246 -7.13 -11.21 -2.31
C TYR A 246 -6.98 -10.03 -3.28
N ALA A 247 -8.09 -9.44 -3.74
CA ALA A 247 -8.07 -8.32 -4.65
C ALA A 247 -8.08 -6.98 -3.90
N SER A 248 -7.21 -6.06 -4.27
CA SER A 248 -7.20 -4.69 -3.72
C SER A 248 -8.41 -3.88 -4.20
N ALA A 249 -8.87 -4.13 -5.43
CA ALA A 249 -10.08 -3.57 -6.01
C ALA A 249 -10.61 -4.51 -7.11
N ILE A 250 -11.93 -4.50 -7.34
CA ILE A 250 -12.59 -5.16 -8.45
C ILE A 250 -13.45 -4.10 -9.13
N GLU A 251 -13.06 -3.74 -10.35
CA GLU A 251 -13.74 -2.72 -11.12
C GLU A 251 -14.52 -3.35 -12.28
N TYR A 252 -15.70 -2.81 -12.52
CA TYR A 252 -16.51 -3.17 -13.67
C TYR A 252 -16.55 -1.97 -14.63
N THR A 253 -16.03 -2.18 -15.82
CA THR A 253 -16.12 -1.19 -16.90
C THR A 253 -17.15 -1.63 -17.90
N TYR A 254 -17.87 -0.65 -18.45
CA TYR A 254 -18.91 -0.88 -19.44
C TYR A 254 -18.53 -0.14 -20.72
N ASP A 255 -18.78 -0.76 -21.86
CA ASP A 255 -18.55 -0.13 -23.16
C ASP A 255 -19.71 0.86 -23.46
N ILE A 256 -19.71 1.96 -22.72
CA ILE A 256 -20.72 3.01 -22.84
C ILE A 256 -20.01 4.29 -23.29
N PRO A 257 -20.48 4.91 -24.39
CA PRO A 257 -19.90 6.16 -24.84
C PRO A 257 -20.20 7.27 -23.84
N VAL A 258 -19.14 7.90 -23.31
CA VAL A 258 -19.24 9.12 -22.51
C VAL A 258 -19.21 10.31 -23.46
N ASN A 259 -20.38 10.74 -23.93
CA ASN A 259 -20.50 11.81 -24.94
C ASN A 259 -20.36 13.18 -24.29
N ILE A 260 -19.20 13.78 -24.43
CA ILE A 260 -18.87 15.09 -23.89
C ILE A 260 -18.80 16.12 -25.00
N TYR A 261 -19.44 17.25 -24.76
CA TYR A 261 -19.48 18.39 -25.66
C TYR A 261 -18.97 19.65 -24.99
N LYS A 262 -18.45 20.58 -25.78
CA LYS A 262 -18.11 21.91 -25.32
C LYS A 262 -19.37 22.63 -24.84
N SER A 263 -19.32 23.29 -23.68
CA SER A 263 -20.49 24.00 -23.14
C SER A 263 -20.91 25.19 -23.96
N ASP A 264 -19.94 25.87 -24.61
CA ASP A 264 -20.24 26.97 -25.51
C ASP A 264 -20.61 26.47 -26.92
N THR A 265 -21.87 26.64 -27.27
CA THR A 265 -22.44 26.30 -28.57
C THR A 265 -22.74 27.52 -29.45
N SER A 266 -22.20 28.69 -29.12
CA SER A 266 -22.49 29.96 -29.82
C SER A 266 -22.10 29.88 -31.31
N ASP A 267 -20.93 29.34 -31.59
CA ASP A 267 -20.38 29.20 -32.93
C ASP A 267 -20.85 27.88 -33.59
N LYS A 268 -20.46 26.75 -32.99
CA LYS A 268 -20.77 25.39 -33.43
C LYS A 268 -20.97 24.44 -32.26
N VAL A 269 -21.63 23.31 -32.53
CA VAL A 269 -21.63 22.17 -31.57
C VAL A 269 -20.35 21.39 -31.76
N THR A 270 -19.54 21.27 -30.70
CA THR A 270 -18.25 20.56 -30.73
C THR A 270 -18.26 19.41 -29.76
N GLN A 271 -18.12 18.18 -30.28
CA GLN A 271 -17.92 16.99 -29.46
C GLN A 271 -16.46 16.87 -29.09
N LEU A 272 -16.19 16.64 -27.81
CA LEU A 272 -14.86 16.51 -27.23
C LEU A 272 -14.49 15.06 -26.94
N ASN A 273 -15.48 14.24 -26.60
CA ASN A 273 -15.36 12.81 -26.38
C ASN A 273 -16.64 12.07 -26.83
N PRO A 274 -16.55 10.90 -27.45
CA PRO A 274 -15.36 10.26 -28.01
C PRO A 274 -14.70 11.15 -29.07
N ASN A 275 -13.37 11.03 -29.14
CA ASN A 275 -12.60 11.90 -30.01
C ASN A 275 -12.76 11.45 -31.47
N THR A 276 -13.30 12.35 -32.30
CA THR A 276 -13.51 12.14 -33.73
C THR A 276 -12.23 12.10 -34.57
N MET A 277 -11.05 12.23 -33.92
CA MET A 277 -9.77 12.21 -34.63
C MET A 277 -9.51 10.91 -35.40
N PHE A 278 -9.83 9.77 -34.78
CA PHE A 278 -9.75 8.48 -35.47
C PHE A 278 -10.77 8.31 -36.58
N ASP A 279 -11.98 8.80 -36.38
CA ASP A 279 -13.01 8.76 -37.39
C ASP A 279 -12.64 9.60 -38.60
N ALA A 280 -12.03 10.78 -38.40
CA ALA A 280 -11.51 11.61 -39.47
C ALA A 280 -10.33 10.99 -40.23
N MET A 281 -9.48 10.22 -39.53
CA MET A 281 -8.31 9.56 -40.13
C MET A 281 -8.69 8.33 -40.98
N TYR A 282 -9.74 7.61 -40.59
CA TYR A 282 -10.16 6.36 -41.24
C TYR A 282 -11.48 6.44 -41.98
N GLY A 283 -12.06 7.65 -42.11
CA GLY A 283 -13.25 7.90 -42.95
C GLY A 283 -14.53 7.34 -42.37
N GLY A 284 -14.95 7.79 -41.22
CA GLY A 284 -16.28 7.86 -40.61
C GLY A 284 -17.38 6.80 -40.87
N SER A 285 -17.11 5.69 -41.53
CA SER A 285 -18.14 4.73 -41.94
C SER A 285 -17.90 3.27 -41.51
N SER A 286 -16.98 3.02 -40.58
CA SER A 286 -16.62 1.63 -40.23
C SER A 286 -16.63 1.39 -38.72
N GLN A 287 -17.74 1.69 -38.07
CA GLN A 287 -17.90 1.40 -36.64
C GLN A 287 -17.94 -0.11 -36.30
N SER A 288 -18.12 -0.97 -37.29
CA SER A 288 -18.30 -2.40 -37.07
C SER A 288 -17.08 -3.30 -37.36
N SER A 289 -16.02 -2.78 -37.99
CA SER A 289 -14.94 -3.69 -38.45
C SER A 289 -13.59 -3.52 -37.71
N MET A 290 -13.41 -2.49 -36.88
CA MET A 290 -12.15 -2.23 -36.18
C MET A 290 -12.25 -2.25 -34.65
N SER A 291 -13.34 -2.74 -34.11
CA SER A 291 -13.49 -2.96 -32.65
C SER A 291 -12.36 -3.79 -32.05
N GLY A 292 -11.78 -4.73 -32.82
CA GLY A 292 -10.63 -5.51 -32.40
C GLY A 292 -9.29 -4.75 -32.39
N MET A 293 -9.16 -3.62 -33.11
CA MET A 293 -7.92 -2.86 -33.19
C MET A 293 -7.88 -1.66 -32.22
N SER A 294 -9.02 -1.26 -31.69
CA SER A 294 -9.12 -0.28 -30.59
C SER A 294 -8.57 -0.82 -29.27
N MET A 295 -8.34 -2.13 -29.19
CA MET A 295 -7.68 -2.78 -28.05
C MET A 295 -6.27 -2.28 -27.76
N TYR A 296 -5.57 -1.72 -28.77
CA TYR A 296 -4.22 -1.16 -28.60
C TYR A 296 -4.20 0.35 -28.35
N SER A 297 -5.29 1.04 -28.60
CA SER A 297 -5.39 2.47 -28.31
C SER A 297 -6.11 2.69 -26.99
N ASN A 298 -5.39 2.52 -25.88
CA ASN A 298 -5.76 3.11 -24.59
C ASN A 298 -5.58 4.64 -24.68
N SER A 299 -6.11 5.23 -25.75
CA SER A 299 -5.96 6.65 -26.10
C SER A 299 -7.20 7.46 -25.73
N SER A 300 -8.14 6.88 -24.98
CA SER A 300 -9.23 7.67 -24.42
C SER A 300 -8.68 8.64 -23.40
N VAL A 301 -8.87 9.94 -23.65
CA VAL A 301 -8.52 10.98 -22.68
C VAL A 301 -9.43 10.92 -21.46
N TRP A 302 -10.66 10.47 -21.63
CA TRP A 302 -11.65 10.30 -20.58
C TRP A 302 -11.64 8.86 -20.08
N SER A 303 -11.25 8.66 -18.84
CA SER A 303 -11.12 7.33 -18.24
C SER A 303 -11.75 7.29 -16.84
N GLN A 304 -12.37 6.16 -16.51
CA GLN A 304 -12.90 5.94 -15.18
C GLN A 304 -11.76 5.75 -14.16
N LEU A 305 -11.85 6.49 -13.07
CA LEU A 305 -10.97 6.32 -11.91
C LEU A 305 -11.33 5.05 -11.15
N PHE A 306 -10.38 4.48 -10.44
CA PHE A 306 -10.66 3.40 -9.50
C PHE A 306 -11.62 3.87 -8.40
N ASP A 307 -12.57 3.01 -8.06
CA ASP A 307 -13.48 3.21 -6.90
C ASP A 307 -12.77 2.81 -5.59
N ASN A 308 -11.54 3.30 -5.40
CA ASN A 308 -10.73 3.09 -4.19
C ASN A 308 -9.90 4.33 -3.90
N LYS A 309 -10.39 5.12 -2.94
CA LYS A 309 -9.76 6.37 -2.54
C LYS A 309 -8.33 6.21 -2.02
N GLU A 310 -8.04 5.12 -1.29
CA GLU A 310 -6.71 4.87 -0.74
C GLU A 310 -5.69 4.64 -1.86
N ILE A 311 -6.08 3.93 -2.92
CA ILE A 311 -5.23 3.72 -4.09
C ILE A 311 -4.99 5.07 -4.79
N LEU A 312 -6.04 5.85 -5.04
CA LEU A 312 -5.92 7.14 -5.70
C LEU A 312 -5.05 8.13 -4.91
N GLU A 313 -5.27 8.25 -3.60
CA GLU A 313 -4.47 9.14 -2.74
C GLU A 313 -3.01 8.69 -2.59
N SER A 314 -2.72 7.40 -2.76
CA SER A 314 -1.33 6.90 -2.79
C SER A 314 -0.61 7.20 -4.09
N GLN A 315 -1.34 7.25 -5.21
CA GLN A 315 -0.79 7.44 -6.55
C GLN A 315 -0.70 8.90 -6.97
N TYR A 316 -1.59 9.77 -6.47
CA TYR A 316 -1.69 11.15 -6.92
C TYR A 316 -1.70 12.16 -5.78
N THR A 317 -1.21 13.35 -6.09
CA THR A 317 -1.29 14.53 -5.23
C THR A 317 -2.18 15.58 -5.90
N VAL A 318 -3.11 16.17 -5.14
CA VAL A 318 -3.96 17.27 -5.63
C VAL A 318 -3.14 18.55 -5.67
N LEU A 319 -3.06 19.16 -6.85
CA LEU A 319 -2.39 20.46 -7.06
C LEU A 319 -3.32 21.63 -6.78
N ALA A 320 -4.58 21.51 -7.22
CA ALA A 320 -5.61 22.53 -7.06
C ALA A 320 -7.00 21.90 -7.03
N GLY A 321 -7.97 22.52 -6.38
CA GLY A 321 -9.32 22.00 -6.24
C GLY A 321 -9.41 20.85 -5.24
N HIS A 322 -10.23 19.84 -5.56
CA HIS A 322 -10.48 18.68 -4.70
C HIS A 322 -10.77 17.43 -5.53
N TRP A 323 -10.78 16.27 -4.89
CA TRP A 323 -11.27 15.03 -5.50
C TRP A 323 -12.76 15.12 -5.85
N PRO A 324 -13.22 14.46 -6.94
CA PRO A 324 -14.64 14.44 -7.27
C PRO A 324 -15.48 13.92 -6.11
N GLU A 325 -16.55 14.62 -5.77
CA GLU A 325 -17.52 14.26 -4.72
C GLU A 325 -18.89 13.90 -5.29
N SER A 326 -19.09 14.13 -6.58
CA SER A 326 -20.35 13.83 -7.27
C SER A 326 -20.11 13.35 -8.70
N TYR A 327 -21.12 12.69 -9.28
CA TYR A 327 -21.04 12.11 -10.62
C TYR A 327 -20.67 13.09 -11.73
N ASN A 328 -20.95 14.36 -11.55
CA ASN A 328 -20.68 15.41 -12.55
C ASN A 328 -19.38 16.18 -12.31
N GLU A 329 -18.52 15.67 -11.43
CA GLU A 329 -17.20 16.19 -11.17
C GLU A 329 -16.12 15.27 -11.73
N VAL A 330 -15.09 15.86 -12.33
CA VAL A 330 -13.97 15.14 -12.91
C VAL A 330 -12.66 15.78 -12.48
N VAL A 331 -11.55 15.07 -12.64
CA VAL A 331 -10.20 15.59 -12.38
C VAL A 331 -9.37 15.59 -13.65
N LEU A 332 -8.53 16.61 -13.79
CA LEU A 332 -7.48 16.65 -14.81
C LEU A 332 -6.21 16.03 -14.23
N VAL A 333 -5.64 15.06 -14.93
CA VAL A 333 -4.35 14.45 -14.60
C VAL A 333 -3.26 15.11 -15.44
N VAL A 334 -2.29 15.73 -14.78
CA VAL A 334 -1.09 16.30 -15.40
C VAL A 334 0.12 15.40 -15.12
N ASN A 335 1.19 15.57 -15.89
CA ASN A 335 2.43 14.85 -15.64
C ASN A 335 3.22 15.41 -14.42
N GLU A 336 4.35 14.83 -14.09
CA GLU A 336 5.22 15.26 -12.99
C GLU A 336 5.68 16.72 -13.11
N ASN A 337 5.77 17.26 -14.33
CA ASN A 337 6.19 18.63 -14.63
C ASN A 337 5.02 19.63 -14.70
N ASN A 338 3.80 19.23 -14.33
CA ASN A 338 2.56 19.98 -14.48
C ASN A 338 2.22 20.30 -15.95
N GLU A 339 2.53 19.37 -16.87
CA GLU A 339 2.23 19.50 -18.29
C GLU A 339 1.06 18.60 -18.69
N ILE A 340 0.30 19.03 -19.66
CA ILE A 340 -0.70 18.25 -20.38
C ILE A 340 -0.34 18.21 -21.86
N ASP A 341 -0.61 17.10 -22.51
CA ASP A 341 -0.33 16.97 -23.95
C ASP A 341 -1.39 17.67 -24.82
N ASP A 342 -1.01 17.95 -26.05
CA ASP A 342 -1.89 18.59 -27.01
C ASP A 342 -3.20 17.82 -27.22
N TYR A 343 -3.13 16.49 -27.21
CA TYR A 343 -4.31 15.64 -27.37
C TYR A 343 -5.32 15.86 -26.24
N THR A 344 -4.85 16.03 -25.03
CA THR A 344 -5.69 16.41 -23.88
C THR A 344 -6.26 17.80 -24.05
N LEU A 345 -5.47 18.79 -24.54
CA LEU A 345 -5.95 20.16 -24.80
C LEU A 345 -7.11 20.20 -25.81
N TYR A 346 -7.03 19.41 -26.88
CA TYR A 346 -8.13 19.26 -27.84
C TYR A 346 -9.35 18.58 -27.23
N SER A 347 -9.14 17.53 -26.42
CA SER A 347 -10.21 16.74 -25.80
C SER A 347 -10.93 17.45 -24.64
N ILE A 348 -10.38 18.55 -24.13
CA ILE A 348 -11.03 19.44 -23.16
C ILE A 348 -11.45 20.78 -23.79
N GLY A 349 -11.28 20.92 -25.10
CA GLY A 349 -11.75 22.09 -25.86
C GLY A 349 -11.01 23.39 -25.62
N LEU A 350 -9.80 23.34 -25.07
CA LEU A 350 -8.88 24.49 -24.94
C LEU A 350 -8.18 24.82 -26.26
N LYS A 351 -7.98 23.78 -27.12
CA LYS A 351 -7.66 23.92 -28.53
C LYS A 351 -8.86 23.44 -29.37
N ASP A 352 -9.00 23.95 -30.60
CA ASP A 352 -10.11 23.57 -31.50
C ASP A 352 -9.81 22.18 -32.12
N PRO A 353 -10.61 21.12 -31.84
CA PRO A 353 -10.44 19.80 -32.47
C PRO A 353 -10.44 19.80 -33.98
N ASP A 354 -11.08 20.77 -34.64
CA ASP A 354 -11.10 20.88 -36.11
C ASP A 354 -9.72 21.12 -36.71
N GLU A 355 -8.80 21.75 -35.98
CA GLU A 355 -7.40 21.94 -36.43
C GLU A 355 -6.73 20.61 -36.75
N ILE A 356 -6.96 19.57 -35.96
CA ILE A 356 -6.45 18.23 -36.21
C ILE A 356 -7.06 17.64 -37.47
N THR A 357 -8.37 17.81 -37.63
CA THR A 357 -9.09 17.32 -38.83
C THR A 357 -8.58 18.01 -40.08
N GLU A 358 -8.34 19.31 -40.02
CA GLU A 358 -7.74 20.07 -41.14
C GLU A 358 -6.31 19.65 -41.44
N MET A 359 -5.49 19.40 -40.41
CA MET A 359 -4.15 18.89 -40.56
C MET A 359 -4.14 17.53 -41.28
N ILE A 360 -4.99 16.60 -40.84
CA ILE A 360 -5.10 15.26 -41.45
C ILE A 360 -5.52 15.38 -42.92
N LYS A 361 -6.54 16.19 -43.22
CA LYS A 361 -6.98 16.44 -44.60
C LYS A 361 -5.89 17.06 -45.46
N ALA A 362 -5.10 18.00 -44.93
CA ALA A 362 -3.98 18.60 -45.62
C ALA A 362 -2.89 17.57 -45.92
N MET A 363 -2.55 16.76 -44.94
CA MET A 363 -1.55 15.69 -45.07
C MET A 363 -1.97 14.64 -46.12
N MET A 364 -3.23 14.19 -46.07
CA MET A 364 -3.78 13.28 -47.08
C MET A 364 -3.80 13.89 -48.47
N SER A 365 -3.94 15.22 -48.56
CA SER A 365 -3.93 15.96 -49.84
C SER A 365 -2.51 16.34 -50.31
N GLY A 366 -1.47 15.91 -49.63
CA GLY A 366 -0.07 16.25 -49.95
C GLY A 366 0.27 17.72 -49.73
N LYS A 367 -0.51 18.45 -48.92
CA LYS A 367 -0.26 19.86 -48.59
C LYS A 367 0.52 19.93 -47.28
N ASN A 368 1.46 20.88 -47.19
CA ASN A 368 2.13 21.18 -45.94
C ASN A 368 1.16 21.92 -45.01
N TYR A 369 0.94 21.38 -43.85
CA TYR A 369 0.21 22.02 -42.77
C TYR A 369 1.17 22.16 -41.57
N THR A 370 1.20 23.30 -40.96
CA THR A 370 2.02 23.57 -39.75
C THR A 370 1.06 23.86 -38.63
N LEU A 371 1.10 23.04 -37.60
CA LEU A 371 0.43 23.36 -36.33
C LEU A 371 1.12 24.54 -35.69
N ASP A 372 0.35 25.40 -35.06
CA ASP A 372 0.91 26.44 -34.22
C ASP A 372 1.51 25.79 -32.97
N ASN A 373 2.83 25.90 -32.85
CA ASN A 373 3.60 25.31 -31.74
C ASN A 373 3.85 26.33 -30.61
N ASP A 374 3.04 27.37 -30.48
CA ASP A 374 3.18 28.33 -29.40
C ASP A 374 2.92 27.62 -28.04
N GLU A 375 3.88 27.71 -27.15
CA GLU A 375 3.77 27.25 -25.78
C GLU A 375 2.69 28.08 -25.07
N THR A 376 1.47 27.55 -24.99
CA THR A 376 0.37 28.17 -24.26
C THR A 376 0.41 27.69 -22.82
N THR A 377 0.28 28.60 -21.87
CA THR A 377 0.18 28.28 -20.45
C THR A 377 -1.21 28.61 -19.93
N TYR A 378 -1.72 27.78 -19.06
CA TYR A 378 -3.03 27.93 -18.43
C TYR A 378 -2.86 28.00 -16.92
N THR A 379 -3.61 28.86 -16.27
CA THR A 379 -3.67 28.91 -14.80
C THR A 379 -4.57 27.79 -14.27
N PHE A 380 -4.38 27.40 -13.03
CA PHE A 380 -5.26 26.40 -12.39
C PHE A 380 -6.71 26.88 -12.35
N ASP A 381 -6.96 28.18 -12.16
CA ASP A 381 -8.31 28.74 -12.15
C ASP A 381 -8.98 28.65 -13.52
N GLU A 382 -8.26 28.87 -14.62
CA GLU A 382 -8.79 28.70 -15.98
C GLU A 382 -9.21 27.26 -16.22
N ILE A 383 -8.39 26.29 -15.81
CA ILE A 383 -8.71 24.87 -15.93
C ILE A 383 -9.92 24.49 -15.06
N LEU A 384 -9.95 24.89 -13.78
CA LEU A 384 -11.05 24.56 -12.87
C LEU A 384 -12.37 25.21 -13.26
N ASN A 385 -12.35 26.33 -14.02
CA ASN A 385 -13.54 26.97 -14.54
C ASN A 385 -14.02 26.38 -15.88
N THR A 386 -13.29 25.41 -16.46
CA THR A 386 -13.70 24.73 -17.66
C THR A 386 -14.87 23.79 -17.35
N THR A 387 -15.95 23.95 -18.15
CA THR A 387 -17.15 23.13 -18.02
C THR A 387 -17.51 22.46 -19.33
N PHE A 388 -18.16 21.33 -19.23
CA PHE A 388 -18.56 20.50 -20.34
C PHE A 388 -20.05 20.17 -20.25
N LYS A 389 -20.61 19.63 -21.33
CA LYS A 389 -21.96 19.07 -21.38
C LYS A 389 -21.88 17.59 -21.66
N LEU A 390 -22.45 16.77 -20.77
CA LEU A 390 -22.70 15.35 -21.01
C LEU A 390 -24.05 15.19 -21.66
N ILE A 391 -24.06 14.43 -22.75
CA ILE A 391 -25.27 14.06 -23.51
C ILE A 391 -25.42 12.54 -23.44
N LEU A 392 -26.58 12.07 -23.03
CA LEU A 392 -26.83 10.63 -23.04
C LEU A 392 -26.88 10.11 -24.50
N PRO A 393 -26.41 8.89 -24.78
CA PRO A 393 -26.47 8.30 -26.11
C PRO A 393 -27.86 8.29 -26.71
N THR A 394 -28.88 8.29 -25.87
CA THR A 394 -30.29 8.30 -26.26
C THR A 394 -30.86 9.67 -26.62
N ASP A 395 -30.19 10.76 -26.20
CA ASP A 395 -30.70 12.13 -26.38
C ASP A 395 -30.56 12.66 -27.81
N VAL A 396 -29.74 11.98 -28.63
CA VAL A 396 -29.56 12.35 -30.06
C VAL A 396 -30.68 11.86 -30.97
N TYR A 397 -31.60 11.05 -30.46
CA TYR A 397 -32.71 10.49 -31.21
C TYR A 397 -34.00 11.25 -30.96
N SER A 398 -34.87 11.26 -31.97
CA SER A 398 -36.19 11.85 -31.89
C SER A 398 -37.22 10.90 -32.50
N TYR A 399 -38.34 10.73 -31.80
CA TYR A 399 -39.46 9.93 -32.35
C TYR A 399 -40.15 10.64 -33.51
N ASN A 400 -40.31 9.94 -34.61
CA ASN A 400 -41.05 10.42 -35.78
C ASN A 400 -42.43 9.78 -35.80
N GLU A 401 -43.45 10.54 -35.40
CA GLU A 401 -44.86 10.07 -35.34
C GLU A 401 -45.41 9.59 -36.66
N SER A 402 -44.94 10.15 -37.79
CA SER A 402 -45.45 9.79 -39.11
C SER A 402 -44.89 8.48 -39.67
N LYS A 403 -43.70 8.09 -39.18
CA LYS A 403 -43.05 6.84 -39.56
C LYS A 403 -43.10 5.78 -38.47
N GLU A 404 -43.49 6.17 -37.27
CA GLU A 404 -43.50 5.34 -36.05
C GLU A 404 -42.12 4.76 -35.67
N ILE A 405 -41.02 5.49 -35.97
CA ILE A 405 -39.65 5.09 -35.73
C ILE A 405 -38.89 6.18 -34.97
N TRP A 406 -37.77 5.81 -34.36
CA TRP A 406 -36.80 6.74 -33.79
C TRP A 406 -35.75 7.09 -34.84
N GLU A 407 -35.55 8.39 -35.09
CA GLU A 407 -34.58 8.90 -36.05
C GLU A 407 -33.38 9.52 -35.35
N ASP A 408 -32.19 9.18 -35.80
CA ASP A 408 -30.96 9.85 -35.39
C ASP A 408 -30.96 11.30 -35.91
N LYS A 409 -30.70 12.23 -35.00
CA LYS A 409 -30.63 13.67 -35.26
C LYS A 409 -29.25 14.25 -34.98
N SER A 410 -28.23 13.43 -34.81
CA SER A 410 -26.85 13.85 -34.51
C SER A 410 -26.29 14.79 -35.61
N ASP A 411 -26.70 14.62 -36.85
CA ASP A 411 -26.31 15.49 -37.98
C ASP A 411 -27.12 16.79 -38.07
N ASN A 412 -28.09 17.01 -37.18
CA ASN A 412 -28.90 18.22 -37.21
C ASN A 412 -28.38 19.25 -36.19
N ASP A 413 -27.67 20.25 -36.67
CA ASP A 413 -27.04 21.29 -35.86
C ASP A 413 -27.99 22.00 -34.89
N ILE A 414 -29.22 22.33 -35.36
CA ILE A 414 -30.23 23.04 -34.56
C ILE A 414 -30.71 22.13 -33.41
N PHE A 415 -30.97 20.87 -33.71
CA PHE A 415 -31.38 19.89 -32.74
C PHE A 415 -30.26 19.65 -31.72
N MET A 416 -29.06 19.39 -32.20
CA MET A 416 -27.90 19.13 -31.32
C MET A 416 -27.55 20.35 -30.47
N LYS A 417 -27.65 21.56 -31.00
CA LYS A 417 -27.47 22.79 -30.20
C LYS A 417 -28.45 22.86 -29.03
N ASN A 418 -29.70 22.46 -29.26
CA ASN A 418 -30.71 22.43 -28.19
C ASN A 418 -30.41 21.31 -27.18
N VAL A 419 -30.04 20.12 -27.65
CA VAL A 419 -29.67 18.97 -26.79
C VAL A 419 -28.48 19.32 -25.91
N VAL A 420 -27.41 19.88 -26.50
CA VAL A 420 -26.19 20.23 -25.76
C VAL A 420 -26.47 21.31 -24.71
N ASN A 421 -27.24 22.36 -25.06
CA ASN A 421 -27.56 23.41 -24.10
C ASN A 421 -28.38 22.92 -22.91
N ASN A 422 -29.16 21.85 -23.05
CA ASN A 422 -29.93 21.22 -21.99
C ASN A 422 -29.22 20.02 -21.35
N GLY A 423 -28.04 19.65 -21.83
CA GLY A 423 -27.27 18.53 -21.33
C GLY A 423 -26.75 18.74 -19.88
N THR A 424 -26.31 17.67 -19.26
CA THR A 424 -25.81 17.68 -17.89
C THR A 424 -24.47 18.40 -17.81
N ASP A 425 -24.35 19.36 -16.89
CA ASP A 425 -23.09 20.07 -16.66
C ASP A 425 -22.06 19.15 -16.00
N ILE A 426 -20.87 19.06 -16.59
CA ILE A 426 -19.69 18.41 -16.03
C ILE A 426 -18.63 19.48 -15.79
N LYS A 427 -17.95 19.43 -14.65
CA LYS A 427 -16.92 20.40 -14.27
C LYS A 427 -15.64 19.70 -13.79
N ILE A 428 -14.51 20.36 -14.01
CA ILE A 428 -13.23 19.94 -13.44
C ILE A 428 -13.21 20.41 -11.99
N ALA A 429 -13.27 19.45 -11.05
CA ALA A 429 -13.24 19.72 -9.61
C ALA A 429 -11.81 19.81 -9.06
N GLY A 430 -10.87 19.15 -9.71
CA GLY A 430 -9.48 19.15 -9.26
C GLY A 430 -8.47 18.88 -10.36
N ILE A 431 -7.25 19.29 -10.08
CA ILE A 431 -6.07 19.00 -10.90
C ILE A 431 -5.15 18.15 -10.04
N ILE A 432 -4.78 16.97 -10.55
CA ILE A 432 -3.94 16.00 -9.84
C ILE A 432 -2.70 15.66 -10.66
N LYS A 433 -1.63 15.30 -9.98
CA LYS A 433 -0.40 14.79 -10.59
C LYS A 433 0.09 13.52 -9.91
N PRO A 434 0.92 12.71 -10.56
CA PRO A 434 1.61 11.59 -9.91
C PRO A 434 2.29 12.03 -8.60
N SER A 435 2.13 11.25 -7.54
CA SER A 435 2.85 11.47 -6.28
C SER A 435 4.33 11.13 -6.48
N GLU A 436 5.22 11.90 -5.84
CA GLU A 436 6.68 11.61 -5.88
C GLU A 436 7.03 10.23 -5.30
N GLU A 437 6.14 9.68 -4.48
CA GLU A 437 6.33 8.36 -3.88
C GLU A 437 5.70 7.23 -4.69
N ALA A 438 4.85 7.53 -5.68
CA ALA A 438 4.22 6.53 -6.52
C ALA A 438 5.22 5.93 -7.51
N VAL A 439 5.25 4.61 -7.59
CA VAL A 439 6.09 3.90 -8.56
C VAL A 439 5.46 3.90 -9.95
N SER A 440 4.13 3.85 -10.01
CA SER A 440 3.34 3.99 -11.21
C SER A 440 1.91 4.45 -10.86
N THR A 441 1.18 4.94 -11.86
CA THR A 441 -0.16 5.48 -11.68
C THR A 441 -1.15 4.78 -12.62
N SER A 442 -2.40 4.69 -12.20
CA SER A 442 -3.48 4.11 -13.00
C SER A 442 -3.80 4.91 -14.25
N LEU A 443 -3.70 6.24 -14.18
CA LEU A 443 -3.81 7.15 -15.31
C LEU A 443 -2.54 8.00 -15.40
N SER A 444 -1.93 8.03 -16.55
CA SER A 444 -0.73 8.85 -16.77
C SER A 444 -1.06 10.29 -17.20
N ARG A 445 -2.27 10.51 -17.74
CA ARG A 445 -2.74 11.78 -18.29
C ARG A 445 -4.24 11.73 -18.61
N GLY A 446 -4.85 12.88 -18.84
CA GLY A 446 -6.23 13.01 -19.33
C GLY A 446 -7.23 13.39 -18.24
N ILE A 447 -8.46 13.01 -18.41
CA ILE A 447 -9.58 13.31 -17.52
C ILE A 447 -9.99 12.02 -16.78
N GLY A 448 -9.96 12.09 -15.46
CA GLY A 448 -10.47 11.03 -14.60
C GLY A 448 -11.89 11.34 -14.13
N TYR A 449 -12.83 10.44 -14.42
CA TYR A 449 -14.21 10.54 -13.94
C TYR A 449 -14.56 9.39 -12.98
N THR A 450 -15.60 9.57 -12.20
CA THR A 450 -15.98 8.60 -11.18
C THR A 450 -16.91 7.52 -11.76
N LYS A 451 -17.02 6.40 -11.06
CA LYS A 451 -17.95 5.32 -11.36
C LYS A 451 -19.42 5.79 -11.35
N GLU A 452 -19.73 6.75 -10.48
CA GLU A 452 -21.07 7.34 -10.40
C GLU A 452 -21.49 8.02 -11.70
N LEU A 453 -20.53 8.54 -12.50
CA LEU A 453 -20.84 9.07 -13.83
C LEU A 453 -21.27 7.94 -14.78
N THR A 454 -20.57 6.82 -14.76
CA THR A 454 -20.96 5.63 -15.54
C THR A 454 -22.35 5.14 -15.14
N GLU A 455 -22.62 5.04 -13.84
CA GLU A 455 -23.94 4.65 -13.33
C GLU A 455 -25.04 5.65 -13.70
N TYR A 456 -24.74 6.95 -13.67
CA TYR A 456 -25.66 7.99 -14.10
C TYR A 456 -26.04 7.82 -15.59
N ILE A 457 -25.07 7.56 -16.46
CA ILE A 457 -25.33 7.33 -17.89
C ILE A 457 -26.17 6.07 -18.08
N ILE A 458 -25.82 4.96 -17.45
CA ILE A 458 -26.58 3.69 -17.55
C ILE A 458 -28.04 3.89 -17.13
N ASN A 459 -28.24 4.51 -15.98
CA ASN A 459 -29.58 4.75 -15.46
C ASN A 459 -30.37 5.70 -16.37
N GLY A 460 -29.72 6.75 -16.88
CA GLY A 460 -30.33 7.69 -17.80
C GLY A 460 -30.77 7.03 -19.12
N VAL A 461 -29.92 6.18 -19.69
CA VAL A 461 -30.24 5.39 -20.88
C VAL A 461 -31.40 4.45 -20.64
N ASN A 462 -31.36 3.69 -19.52
CA ASN A 462 -32.43 2.74 -19.17
C ASN A 462 -33.79 3.44 -18.93
N ASP A 463 -33.73 4.66 -18.36
CA ASP A 463 -34.92 5.46 -18.11
C ASP A 463 -35.47 6.23 -19.33
N SER A 464 -34.69 6.27 -20.42
CA SER A 464 -35.06 6.97 -21.62
C SER A 464 -36.32 6.39 -22.30
N ALA A 465 -37.01 7.23 -23.05
CA ALA A 465 -38.21 6.80 -23.78
C ALA A 465 -37.88 5.80 -24.90
N ILE A 466 -36.72 5.98 -25.54
CA ILE A 466 -36.26 5.11 -26.64
C ILE A 466 -35.92 3.71 -26.12
N ALA A 467 -35.19 3.59 -24.99
CA ALA A 467 -34.88 2.29 -24.40
C ALA A 467 -36.15 1.57 -23.93
N LYS A 468 -37.09 2.30 -23.29
CA LYS A 468 -38.39 1.76 -22.89
C LYS A 468 -39.22 1.32 -24.08
N ALA A 469 -39.16 2.02 -25.19
CA ALA A 469 -39.86 1.63 -26.43
C ALA A 469 -39.31 0.30 -26.97
N GLN A 470 -38.00 0.15 -27.06
CA GLN A 470 -37.38 -1.10 -27.52
C GLN A 470 -37.65 -2.29 -26.56
N LEU A 471 -37.64 -2.06 -25.26
CA LEU A 471 -37.96 -3.10 -24.28
C LEU A 471 -39.44 -3.47 -24.26
N ALA A 472 -40.33 -2.59 -24.71
CA ALA A 472 -41.76 -2.86 -24.82
C ALA A 472 -42.10 -3.69 -26.09
N ASP A 473 -41.26 -3.62 -27.09
CA ASP A 473 -41.36 -4.43 -28.33
C ASP A 473 -39.96 -4.97 -28.65
N GLU A 474 -39.68 -6.15 -28.12
CA GLU A 474 -38.36 -6.80 -28.28
C GLU A 474 -38.19 -7.44 -29.68
N ASP A 475 -39.26 -7.60 -30.42
CA ASP A 475 -39.25 -8.28 -31.71
C ASP A 475 -39.05 -7.30 -32.89
N THR A 476 -39.27 -6.00 -32.69
CA THR A 476 -39.19 -4.98 -33.73
C THR A 476 -38.03 -4.00 -33.45
N ASP A 477 -37.24 -3.72 -34.47
CA ASP A 477 -36.24 -2.66 -34.42
C ASP A 477 -36.91 -1.28 -34.47
N ILE A 478 -36.82 -0.52 -33.43
CA ILE A 478 -37.44 0.82 -33.30
C ILE A 478 -36.86 1.88 -34.22
N PHE A 479 -35.69 1.65 -34.82
CA PHE A 479 -35.05 2.57 -35.77
C PHE A 479 -35.54 2.35 -37.21
N THR A 480 -35.82 1.10 -37.54
CA THR A 480 -36.27 0.73 -38.91
C THR A 480 -37.75 0.41 -38.97
N GLY A 481 -38.37 0.08 -37.84
CA GLY A 481 -39.77 -0.38 -37.78
C GLY A 481 -39.95 -1.79 -38.37
N VAL A 482 -38.86 -2.53 -38.57
CA VAL A 482 -38.86 -3.88 -39.15
C VAL A 482 -38.59 -4.91 -38.06
N PRO A 483 -39.29 -6.05 -38.08
CA PRO A 483 -38.98 -7.13 -37.12
C PRO A 483 -37.54 -7.61 -37.23
N PHE A 484 -36.89 -7.88 -36.08
CA PHE A 484 -35.58 -8.53 -36.07
C PHE A 484 -35.69 -9.91 -36.71
N ASP A 485 -34.81 -10.22 -37.67
CA ASP A 485 -34.76 -11.54 -38.28
C ASP A 485 -34.29 -12.56 -37.21
N ASN A 486 -35.23 -13.43 -36.80
CA ASN A 486 -34.99 -14.48 -35.84
C ASN A 486 -34.16 -15.65 -36.41
N ASN A 487 -33.74 -15.59 -37.66
CA ASN A 487 -33.01 -16.66 -38.33
C ASN A 487 -31.50 -16.52 -38.14
N LYS A 488 -31.05 -16.75 -36.92
CA LYS A 488 -29.61 -16.67 -36.49
C LYS A 488 -28.68 -17.63 -37.24
N ASP A 489 -29.25 -18.58 -38.05
CA ASP A 489 -28.50 -19.65 -38.70
C ASP A 489 -28.33 -19.48 -40.23
N THR A 490 -28.88 -18.42 -40.80
CA THR A 490 -28.65 -18.13 -42.24
C THR A 490 -27.43 -17.23 -42.40
N PRO A 491 -26.34 -17.71 -43.03
CA PRO A 491 -25.21 -16.84 -43.33
C PRO A 491 -25.67 -15.70 -44.24
N ILE A 492 -25.32 -14.46 -43.84
CA ILE A 492 -25.57 -13.26 -44.66
C ILE A 492 -24.91 -13.48 -46.02
N THR A 493 -25.73 -13.49 -47.06
CA THR A 493 -25.27 -13.61 -48.47
C THR A 493 -25.01 -12.23 -49.06
N MET A 494 -24.21 -12.18 -50.17
CA MET A 494 -23.96 -10.94 -50.90
C MET A 494 -25.22 -10.30 -51.44
N ASP A 495 -26.31 -11.07 -51.62
CA ASP A 495 -27.60 -10.57 -52.07
C ASP A 495 -28.35 -9.81 -50.95
N ASP A 496 -28.11 -10.14 -49.70
CA ASP A 496 -28.71 -9.48 -48.53
C ASP A 496 -28.08 -8.08 -48.28
N VAL A 497 -26.91 -7.82 -48.83
CA VAL A 497 -26.18 -6.53 -48.69
C VAL A 497 -26.57 -5.55 -49.80
N GLN A 498 -27.26 -5.98 -50.85
CA GLN A 498 -27.64 -5.13 -52.02
C GLN A 498 -29.11 -4.72 -52.03
N ALA A 499 -29.92 -5.11 -51.06
CA ALA A 499 -31.27 -4.70 -50.87
C ALA A 499 -31.38 -3.48 -49.95
#